data_de7a98e2ca2ad0f56560a1751e71bab8
#
_entry.id   de7a98e2ca2ad0f56560a1751e71bab8
#
_cell.length_a   1.000
_cell.length_b   1.000
_cell.length_c   1.000
_cell.angle_alpha   90.00
_cell.angle_beta   90.00
_cell.angle_gamma   90.00
#
_symmetry.space_group_name_H-M   'P 1'
#
loop_
_entity.id
_entity.type
_entity.pdbx_description
1 polymer ?
#
loop_
_entity_poly.entity_id
_entity_poly.type
_entity_poly.pdbx_seq_one_letter_code
_entity_poly.pdbx_strand_id
1 'polypeptide(L)'
;MGVLILVHILISFSACAEALRRADFPPGFVFGTASSAYQYEGAVNEGQRGPTIWDTLTRRPGRVIDFSNADVAVDHYHRYKEDVDLMKDIGMDAYRFSISWSRIFPNGTGEPNEEGLNYYNSLIDALLDKGIQPYVTLFHWDLPQALEDRYGGWLNSQIVDDFVHYASTCFKEFGDRVKHWITFNEPHNFAIEGYDLGIQAPGRC
;
A
#
# COMPACT_ATOMS: atom_id res chain seq x y z
N MET A 1 -10.00 -54.04 -11.60
CA MET A 1 -8.79 -53.56 -12.29
C MET A 1 -8.78 -52.03 -12.46
N GLY A 2 -9.85 -51.36 -12.86
CA GLY A 2 -9.85 -49.91 -13.07
C GLY A 2 -9.57 -49.04 -11.84
N VAL A 3 -10.07 -49.38 -10.67
CA VAL A 3 -9.87 -48.61 -9.42
C VAL A 3 -8.42 -48.67 -8.94
N LEU A 4 -7.74 -49.82 -9.07
CA LEU A 4 -6.31 -49.94 -8.70
C LEU A 4 -5.42 -49.12 -9.63
N ILE A 5 -5.75 -49.04 -10.92
CA ILE A 5 -4.98 -48.20 -11.87
C ILE A 5 -5.14 -46.72 -11.55
N LEU A 6 -6.36 -46.28 -11.20
CA LEU A 6 -6.64 -44.89 -10.82
C LEU A 6 -5.89 -44.46 -9.54
N VAL A 7 -5.84 -45.35 -8.55
CA VAL A 7 -5.10 -45.14 -7.30
C VAL A 7 -3.60 -45.07 -7.55
N HIS A 8 -3.04 -45.91 -8.42
CA HIS A 8 -1.61 -45.83 -8.78
C HIS A 8 -1.26 -44.56 -9.55
N ILE A 9 -2.13 -44.09 -10.45
CA ILE A 9 -1.94 -42.81 -11.17
C ILE A 9 -1.99 -41.64 -10.19
N LEU A 10 -2.93 -41.62 -9.26
CA LEU A 10 -3.02 -40.56 -8.23
C LEU A 10 -1.78 -40.55 -7.30
N ILE A 11 -1.28 -41.72 -6.90
CA ILE A 11 -0.07 -41.83 -6.05
C ILE A 11 1.19 -41.41 -6.84
N SER A 12 1.26 -41.75 -8.15
CA SER A 12 2.38 -41.34 -9.00
C SER A 12 2.42 -39.84 -9.26
N PHE A 13 1.25 -39.17 -9.39
CA PHE A 13 1.17 -37.71 -9.50
C PHE A 13 1.50 -37.01 -8.18
N SER A 14 1.15 -37.60 -7.02
CA SER A 14 1.53 -37.04 -5.71
C SER A 14 3.03 -37.14 -5.43
N ALA A 15 3.74 -38.12 -6.03
CA ALA A 15 5.18 -38.30 -5.83
C ALA A 15 6.04 -37.34 -6.67
N CYS A 16 5.47 -36.63 -7.65
CA CYS A 16 6.20 -35.71 -8.55
C CYS A 16 6.02 -34.22 -8.24
N ALA A 17 5.21 -33.86 -7.24
CA ALA A 17 5.12 -32.48 -6.79
C ALA A 17 6.16 -32.25 -5.67
N GLU A 18 7.42 -32.08 -6.04
CA GLU A 18 8.39 -31.48 -5.12
C GLU A 18 7.93 -30.04 -4.86
N ALA A 19 7.41 -29.80 -3.65
CA ALA A 19 7.07 -28.45 -3.23
C ALA A 19 8.35 -27.61 -3.19
N LEU A 20 8.34 -26.48 -3.92
CA LEU A 20 9.45 -25.51 -3.86
C LEU A 20 9.68 -25.11 -2.39
N ARG A 21 10.93 -25.21 -1.96
CA ARG A 21 11.37 -24.81 -0.62
C ARG A 21 12.17 -23.52 -0.72
N ARG A 22 12.22 -22.78 0.36
CA ARG A 22 13.03 -21.56 0.46
C ARG A 22 14.50 -21.79 0.10
N ALA A 23 15.03 -22.98 0.43
CA ALA A 23 16.40 -23.37 0.10
C ALA A 23 16.68 -23.60 -1.39
N ASP A 24 15.63 -23.67 -2.22
CA ASP A 24 15.78 -23.86 -3.67
C ASP A 24 16.03 -22.52 -4.40
N PHE A 25 15.98 -21.39 -3.66
CA PHE A 25 16.25 -20.04 -4.18
C PHE A 25 17.68 -19.59 -3.84
N PRO A 26 18.26 -18.69 -4.64
CA PRO A 26 19.62 -18.20 -4.39
C PRO A 26 19.77 -17.55 -3.00
N PRO A 27 20.97 -17.60 -2.41
CA PRO A 27 21.26 -16.87 -1.18
C PRO A 27 20.93 -15.38 -1.32
N GLY A 28 20.22 -14.81 -0.32
CA GLY A 28 19.78 -13.42 -0.34
C GLY A 28 18.49 -13.15 -1.13
N PHE A 29 17.82 -14.19 -1.64
CA PHE A 29 16.49 -14.03 -2.23
C PHE A 29 15.48 -13.58 -1.18
N VAL A 30 14.77 -12.48 -1.45
CA VAL A 30 13.82 -11.85 -0.52
C VAL A 30 12.40 -12.31 -0.82
N PHE A 31 11.74 -12.91 0.17
CA PHE A 31 10.32 -13.23 0.11
C PHE A 31 9.54 -12.14 0.82
N GLY A 32 8.58 -11.53 0.15
CA GLY A 32 7.84 -10.41 0.69
C GLY A 32 6.36 -10.45 0.36
N THR A 33 5.61 -9.67 1.12
CA THR A 33 4.21 -9.34 0.86
C THR A 33 4.07 -7.87 0.54
N ALA A 34 2.94 -7.46 -0.05
CA ALA A 34 2.71 -6.09 -0.42
C ALA A 34 1.29 -5.64 -0.12
N SER A 35 1.17 -4.35 0.21
CA SER A 35 -0.10 -3.63 0.37
C SER A 35 0.01 -2.19 -0.13
N SER A 36 -1.10 -1.45 -0.04
CA SER A 36 -1.11 0.00 -0.19
C SER A 36 -2.04 0.65 0.83
N ALA A 37 -1.78 1.90 1.18
CA ALA A 37 -2.52 2.60 2.22
C ALA A 37 -4.03 2.58 1.97
N TYR A 38 -4.48 3.04 0.82
CA TYR A 38 -5.90 3.10 0.51
C TYR A 38 -6.61 1.73 0.50
N GLN A 39 -5.91 0.66 0.05
CA GLN A 39 -6.50 -0.67 -0.07
C GLN A 39 -6.57 -1.43 1.26
N TYR A 40 -5.74 -1.08 2.25
CA TYR A 40 -5.56 -1.91 3.44
C TYR A 40 -5.86 -1.19 4.75
N GLU A 41 -5.51 0.09 4.89
CA GLU A 41 -5.52 0.74 6.20
C GLU A 41 -6.91 0.89 6.80
N GLY A 42 -7.91 1.33 6.01
CA GLY A 42 -9.18 1.77 6.55
C GLY A 42 -9.04 3.03 7.41
N ALA A 43 -9.84 3.14 8.47
CA ALA A 43 -9.76 4.25 9.44
C ALA A 43 -9.70 5.64 8.78
N VAL A 44 -10.51 5.84 7.71
CA VAL A 44 -10.40 7.02 6.84
C VAL A 44 -10.77 8.33 7.53
N ASN A 45 -11.52 8.26 8.63
CA ASN A 45 -11.95 9.42 9.44
C ASN A 45 -11.20 9.49 10.79
N GLU A 46 -10.12 8.73 10.94
CA GLU A 46 -9.36 8.64 12.19
C GLU A 46 -7.94 9.17 12.01
N GLY A 47 -7.27 9.46 13.13
CA GLY A 47 -5.91 9.97 13.13
C GLY A 47 -5.75 11.27 12.36
N GLN A 48 -6.78 12.11 12.30
CA GLN A 48 -6.82 13.39 11.56
C GLN A 48 -6.48 13.25 10.07
N ARG A 49 -6.66 12.04 9.46
CA ARG A 49 -6.41 11.82 8.04
C ARG A 49 -7.33 12.69 7.19
N GLY A 50 -6.77 13.40 6.21
CA GLY A 50 -7.55 14.11 5.21
C GLY A 50 -8.10 13.17 4.12
N PRO A 51 -9.16 13.56 3.40
CA PRO A 51 -9.68 12.76 2.29
C PRO A 51 -8.68 12.71 1.12
N THR A 52 -8.71 11.60 0.40
CA THR A 52 -7.98 11.41 -0.86
C THR A 52 -8.92 11.48 -2.06
N ILE A 53 -8.34 11.59 -3.25
CA ILE A 53 -9.10 11.54 -4.51
C ILE A 53 -9.89 10.22 -4.66
N TRP A 54 -9.43 9.13 -4.07
CA TRP A 54 -10.14 7.85 -4.06
C TRP A 54 -11.35 7.86 -3.11
N ASP A 55 -11.24 8.47 -1.93
CA ASP A 55 -12.38 8.63 -1.02
C ASP A 55 -13.51 9.41 -1.72
N THR A 56 -13.14 10.43 -2.48
CA THR A 56 -14.11 11.24 -3.25
C THR A 56 -14.72 10.46 -4.41
N LEU A 57 -13.90 9.74 -5.18
CA LEU A 57 -14.36 9.00 -6.36
C LEU A 57 -15.33 7.88 -5.97
N THR A 58 -14.98 7.07 -4.98
CA THR A 58 -15.76 5.89 -4.59
C THR A 58 -17.13 6.25 -4.01
N ARG A 59 -17.29 7.48 -3.49
CA ARG A 59 -18.57 8.00 -3.00
C ARG A 59 -19.47 8.60 -4.10
N ARG A 60 -18.95 8.75 -5.33
CA ARG A 60 -19.76 9.24 -6.46
C ARG A 60 -20.65 8.11 -7.00
N PRO A 61 -21.98 8.32 -7.16
CA PRO A 61 -22.87 7.32 -7.72
C PRO A 61 -22.39 6.78 -9.07
N GLY A 62 -22.41 5.46 -9.25
CA GLY A 62 -22.04 4.78 -10.49
C GLY A 62 -20.55 4.59 -10.74
N ARG A 63 -19.67 5.01 -9.81
CA ARG A 63 -18.23 4.78 -9.93
C ARG A 63 -17.81 3.41 -9.42
N VAL A 64 -18.47 2.90 -8.39
CA VAL A 64 -18.27 1.54 -7.86
C VAL A 64 -19.58 0.79 -7.93
N ILE A 65 -19.60 -0.37 -8.60
CA ILE A 65 -20.83 -1.10 -8.94
C ILE A 65 -21.58 -1.54 -7.69
N ASP A 66 -20.88 -2.02 -6.66
CA ASP A 66 -21.43 -2.53 -5.41
C ASP A 66 -21.41 -1.48 -4.29
N PHE A 67 -21.09 -0.24 -4.60
CA PHE A 67 -20.99 0.88 -3.66
C PHE A 67 -19.96 0.66 -2.55
N SER A 68 -19.04 -0.28 -2.69
CA SER A 68 -17.96 -0.48 -1.74
C SER A 68 -16.99 0.71 -1.73
N ASN A 69 -16.30 0.87 -0.61
CA ASN A 69 -15.27 1.89 -0.41
C ASN A 69 -14.18 1.35 0.53
N ALA A 70 -13.18 2.15 0.82
CA ALA A 70 -12.07 1.77 1.67
C ALA A 70 -12.19 2.30 3.12
N ASP A 71 -13.41 2.65 3.58
CA ASP A 71 -13.57 3.25 4.92
C ASP A 71 -13.06 2.34 6.03
N VAL A 72 -13.23 1.03 5.87
CA VAL A 72 -12.74 -0.01 6.79
C VAL A 72 -11.62 -0.82 6.13
N ALA A 73 -11.74 -1.16 4.84
CA ALA A 73 -10.82 -2.02 4.09
C ALA A 73 -10.55 -3.35 4.84
N VAL A 74 -9.28 -3.67 5.13
CA VAL A 74 -8.92 -4.80 6.00
C VAL A 74 -8.57 -4.37 7.42
N ASP A 75 -8.81 -3.08 7.73
CA ASP A 75 -8.61 -2.48 9.05
C ASP A 75 -7.16 -2.58 9.56
N HIS A 76 -6.20 -2.51 8.62
CA HIS A 76 -4.77 -2.62 8.95
C HIS A 76 -4.30 -1.51 9.91
N TYR A 77 -4.92 -0.33 9.87
CA TYR A 77 -4.61 0.76 10.78
C TYR A 77 -4.67 0.34 12.25
N HIS A 78 -5.68 -0.44 12.63
CA HIS A 78 -5.83 -0.96 14.00
C HIS A 78 -5.15 -2.32 14.21
N ARG A 79 -5.04 -3.13 13.14
CA ARG A 79 -4.63 -4.54 13.22
C ARG A 79 -3.20 -4.81 12.74
N TYR A 80 -2.42 -3.78 12.42
CA TYR A 80 -1.07 -3.95 11.85
C TYR A 80 -0.17 -4.88 12.68
N LYS A 81 -0.32 -4.93 14.02
CA LYS A 81 0.47 -5.83 14.86
C LYS A 81 0.17 -7.30 14.59
N GLU A 82 -1.12 -7.65 14.46
CA GLU A 82 -1.57 -8.99 14.12
C GLU A 82 -1.10 -9.39 12.71
N ASP A 83 -1.17 -8.44 11.76
CA ASP A 83 -0.75 -8.66 10.39
C ASP A 83 0.78 -8.84 10.30
N VAL A 84 1.56 -8.10 11.09
CA VAL A 84 3.01 -8.26 11.20
C VAL A 84 3.38 -9.60 11.82
N ASP A 85 2.66 -10.04 12.86
CA ASP A 85 2.84 -11.36 13.46
C ASP A 85 2.55 -12.47 12.43
N LEU A 86 1.46 -12.36 11.66
CA LEU A 86 1.14 -13.29 10.58
C LEU A 86 2.24 -13.34 9.51
N MET A 87 2.75 -12.19 9.06
CA MET A 87 3.86 -12.13 8.11
C MET A 87 5.11 -12.84 8.64
N LYS A 88 5.40 -12.69 9.93
CA LYS A 88 6.51 -13.41 10.59
C LYS A 88 6.28 -14.91 10.60
N ASP A 89 5.07 -15.36 10.95
CA ASP A 89 4.71 -16.78 11.04
C ASP A 89 4.81 -17.50 9.70
N ILE A 90 4.43 -16.83 8.59
CA ILE A 90 4.58 -17.38 7.24
C ILE A 90 6.00 -17.18 6.66
N GLY A 91 6.92 -16.58 7.42
CA GLY A 91 8.34 -16.48 7.08
C GLY A 91 8.68 -15.40 6.05
N MET A 92 8.00 -14.25 6.04
CA MET A 92 8.35 -13.13 5.17
C MET A 92 9.61 -12.41 5.62
N ASP A 93 10.44 -11.99 4.65
CA ASP A 93 11.65 -11.18 4.87
C ASP A 93 11.38 -9.69 4.74
N ALA A 94 10.38 -9.34 3.94
CA ALA A 94 10.07 -7.96 3.61
C ALA A 94 8.57 -7.71 3.52
N TYR A 95 8.18 -6.47 3.82
CA TYR A 95 6.83 -5.97 3.60
C TYR A 95 6.89 -4.65 2.84
N ARG A 96 6.25 -4.62 1.65
CA ARG A 96 6.03 -3.40 0.91
C ARG A 96 4.69 -2.80 1.29
N PHE A 97 4.68 -1.54 1.69
CA PHE A 97 3.46 -0.77 1.94
C PHE A 97 3.61 0.66 1.41
N SER A 98 2.52 1.39 1.27
CA SER A 98 2.60 2.81 0.96
C SER A 98 2.24 3.67 2.17
N ILE A 99 2.79 4.88 2.20
CA ILE A 99 2.39 5.92 3.16
C ILE A 99 1.26 6.72 2.53
N SER A 100 0.14 6.89 3.26
CA SER A 100 -0.92 7.81 2.85
C SER A 100 -0.46 9.25 3.04
N TRP A 101 -0.28 9.98 1.93
CA TRP A 101 0.11 11.39 1.98
C TRP A 101 -0.86 12.21 2.82
N SER A 102 -2.17 11.95 2.72
CA SER A 102 -3.19 12.64 3.50
C SER A 102 -3.22 12.28 4.99
N ARG A 103 -2.50 11.21 5.40
CA ARG A 103 -2.27 10.92 6.82
C ARG A 103 -1.13 11.77 7.37
N ILE A 104 -0.09 11.99 6.57
CA ILE A 104 1.04 12.83 6.96
C ILE A 104 0.67 14.32 6.87
N PHE A 105 0.00 14.72 5.79
CA PHE A 105 -0.47 16.09 5.57
C PHE A 105 -1.95 16.07 5.18
N PRO A 106 -2.88 16.24 6.12
CA PRO A 106 -4.32 16.17 5.86
C PRO A 106 -4.81 17.10 4.75
N ASN A 107 -4.16 18.25 4.57
CA ASN A 107 -4.43 19.23 3.51
C ASN A 107 -3.40 19.16 2.36
N GLY A 108 -2.60 18.10 2.32
CA GLY A 108 -1.55 17.87 1.32
C GLY A 108 -0.24 18.60 1.56
N THR A 109 -0.23 19.62 2.40
CA THR A 109 0.93 20.44 2.77
C THR A 109 0.70 21.11 4.13
N GLY A 110 1.69 21.82 4.66
CA GLY A 110 1.64 22.51 5.96
C GLY A 110 2.41 21.79 7.04
N GLU A 111 1.92 21.78 8.27
CA GLU A 111 2.53 21.05 9.37
C GLU A 111 2.18 19.56 9.30
N PRO A 112 3.15 18.67 9.58
CA PRO A 112 2.89 17.25 9.60
C PRO A 112 1.92 16.86 10.71
N ASN A 113 1.07 15.88 10.43
CA ASN A 113 0.16 15.31 11.41
C ASN A 113 0.86 14.27 12.28
N GLU A 114 1.01 14.57 13.55
CA GLU A 114 1.67 13.73 14.56
C GLU A 114 1.05 12.32 14.65
N GLU A 115 -0.28 12.18 14.57
CA GLU A 115 -0.95 10.88 14.65
C GLU A 115 -0.60 10.01 13.45
N GLY A 116 -0.53 10.61 12.25
CA GLY A 116 -0.10 9.91 11.04
C GLY A 116 1.37 9.47 11.11
N LEU A 117 2.25 10.35 11.58
CA LEU A 117 3.66 10.01 11.80
C LEU A 117 3.81 8.87 12.81
N ASN A 118 3.10 8.92 13.93
CA ASN A 118 3.15 7.91 14.99
C ASN A 118 2.66 6.54 14.52
N TYR A 119 1.62 6.49 13.67
CA TYR A 119 1.16 5.24 13.08
C TYR A 119 2.25 4.56 12.24
N TYR A 120 2.88 5.29 11.29
CA TYR A 120 3.93 4.70 10.46
C TYR A 120 5.21 4.39 11.23
N ASN A 121 5.57 5.19 12.24
CA ASN A 121 6.65 4.87 13.16
C ASN A 121 6.40 3.52 13.85
N SER A 122 5.19 3.34 14.37
CA SER A 122 4.80 2.11 15.07
C SER A 122 4.79 0.88 14.14
N LEU A 123 4.32 1.04 12.89
CA LEU A 123 4.33 -0.03 11.89
C LEU A 123 5.76 -0.42 11.52
N ILE A 124 6.63 0.57 11.24
CA ILE A 124 8.03 0.34 10.87
C ILE A 124 8.77 -0.37 12.00
N ASP A 125 8.60 0.09 13.24
CA ASP A 125 9.23 -0.53 14.41
C ASP A 125 8.75 -1.96 14.60
N ALA A 126 7.45 -2.23 14.49
CA ALA A 126 6.89 -3.58 14.61
C ALA A 126 7.45 -4.54 13.53
N LEU A 127 7.64 -4.08 12.30
CA LEU A 127 8.25 -4.86 11.23
C LEU A 127 9.71 -5.21 11.56
N LEU A 128 10.50 -4.20 11.96
CA LEU A 128 11.92 -4.37 12.27
C LEU A 128 12.13 -5.27 13.49
N ASP A 129 11.29 -5.17 14.51
CA ASP A 129 11.31 -6.05 15.70
C ASP A 129 11.09 -7.53 15.34
N LYS A 130 10.37 -7.80 14.26
CA LYS A 130 10.18 -9.18 13.71
C LYS A 130 11.23 -9.56 12.67
N GLY A 131 12.18 -8.66 12.35
CA GLY A 131 13.20 -8.89 11.33
C GLY A 131 12.67 -8.80 9.90
N ILE A 132 11.52 -8.13 9.69
CA ILE A 132 10.92 -7.91 8.38
C ILE A 132 11.35 -6.53 7.88
N GLN A 133 11.94 -6.48 6.68
CA GLN A 133 12.42 -5.23 6.10
C GLN A 133 11.29 -4.40 5.50
N PRO A 134 11.14 -3.11 5.88
CA PRO A 134 10.15 -2.21 5.26
C PRO A 134 10.62 -1.76 3.87
N TYR A 135 9.72 -1.89 2.88
CA TYR A 135 9.84 -1.34 1.54
C TYR A 135 8.72 -0.31 1.37
N VAL A 136 9.05 0.97 1.35
CA VAL A 136 8.06 2.04 1.47
C VAL A 136 7.81 2.73 0.13
N THR A 137 6.55 2.72 -0.31
CA THR A 137 6.08 3.48 -1.46
C THR A 137 5.57 4.84 -0.99
N LEU A 138 6.12 5.93 -1.53
CA LEU A 138 5.69 7.29 -1.18
C LEU A 138 4.32 7.63 -1.76
N PHE A 139 4.05 7.26 -3.01
CA PHE A 139 2.78 7.56 -3.65
C PHE A 139 2.17 6.32 -4.31
N HIS A 140 0.97 5.94 -3.86
CA HIS A 140 0.20 4.83 -4.41
C HIS A 140 -1.24 5.25 -4.74
N TRP A 141 -1.35 6.29 -5.62
CA TRP A 141 -2.59 6.79 -6.24
C TRP A 141 -3.52 7.58 -5.32
N ASP A 142 -3.22 7.71 -4.06
CA ASP A 142 -4.04 8.32 -3.02
C ASP A 142 -3.67 9.78 -2.73
N LEU A 143 -3.66 10.61 -3.79
CA LEU A 143 -3.41 12.05 -3.68
C LEU A 143 -4.39 12.70 -2.69
N PRO A 144 -3.93 13.58 -1.77
CA PRO A 144 -4.83 14.38 -0.96
C PRO A 144 -5.83 15.16 -1.81
N GLN A 145 -7.13 15.02 -1.51
CA GLN A 145 -8.19 15.71 -2.24
C GLN A 145 -7.99 17.23 -2.24
N ALA A 146 -7.46 17.79 -1.16
CA ALA A 146 -7.18 19.21 -1.04
C ALA A 146 -6.22 19.75 -2.11
N LEU A 147 -5.25 18.95 -2.58
CA LEU A 147 -4.33 19.34 -3.66
C LEU A 147 -5.03 19.28 -5.02
N GLU A 148 -5.88 18.27 -5.22
CA GLU A 148 -6.70 18.16 -6.41
C GLU A 148 -7.68 19.34 -6.54
N ASP A 149 -8.33 19.73 -5.44
CA ASP A 149 -9.28 20.84 -5.40
C ASP A 149 -8.59 22.20 -5.56
N ARG A 150 -7.41 22.36 -4.98
CA ARG A 150 -6.69 23.64 -4.97
C ARG A 150 -6.15 24.05 -6.33
N TYR A 151 -5.56 23.09 -7.07
CA TYR A 151 -4.86 23.41 -8.32
C TYR A 151 -4.89 22.29 -9.37
N GLY A 152 -5.66 21.21 -9.16
CA GLY A 152 -5.77 20.09 -10.12
C GLY A 152 -4.69 19.03 -9.99
N GLY A 153 -4.09 18.90 -8.82
CA GLY A 153 -3.17 17.80 -8.51
C GLY A 153 -2.00 17.70 -9.48
N TRP A 154 -1.81 16.52 -10.06
CA TRP A 154 -0.69 16.21 -10.96
C TRP A 154 -0.69 17.00 -12.28
N LEU A 155 -1.75 17.72 -12.61
CA LEU A 155 -1.80 18.59 -13.81
C LEU A 155 -1.09 19.93 -13.61
N ASN A 156 -0.70 20.25 -12.39
CA ASN A 156 -0.08 21.54 -12.06
C ASN A 156 1.35 21.33 -11.51
N SER A 157 2.28 22.16 -11.94
CA SER A 157 3.68 22.08 -11.48
C SER A 157 3.85 22.33 -9.98
N GLN A 158 2.90 22.99 -9.31
CA GLN A 158 2.91 23.18 -7.85
C GLN A 158 3.01 21.86 -7.09
N ILE A 159 2.49 20.76 -7.65
CA ILE A 159 2.57 19.42 -7.04
C ILE A 159 4.01 18.98 -6.77
N VAL A 160 4.97 19.46 -7.56
CA VAL A 160 6.40 19.10 -7.39
C VAL A 160 6.91 19.58 -6.03
N ASP A 161 6.61 20.85 -5.68
CA ASP A 161 7.05 21.43 -4.41
C ASP A 161 6.34 20.73 -3.22
N ASP A 162 5.03 20.49 -3.33
CA ASP A 162 4.26 19.82 -2.29
C ASP A 162 4.70 18.35 -2.13
N PHE A 163 5.02 17.66 -3.25
CA PHE A 163 5.54 16.28 -3.18
C PHE A 163 6.95 16.22 -2.59
N VAL A 164 7.81 17.16 -2.94
CA VAL A 164 9.17 17.27 -2.34
C VAL A 164 9.09 17.53 -0.84
N HIS A 165 8.17 18.40 -0.40
CA HIS A 165 7.93 18.65 1.01
C HIS A 165 7.48 17.38 1.75
N TYR A 166 6.48 16.65 1.19
CA TYR A 166 6.00 15.38 1.72
C TYR A 166 7.10 14.31 1.78
N ALA A 167 7.81 14.08 0.66
CA ALA A 167 8.86 13.08 0.59
C ALA A 167 10.01 13.39 1.56
N SER A 168 10.42 14.66 1.65
CA SER A 168 11.46 15.11 2.59
C SER A 168 11.08 14.86 4.04
N THR A 169 9.81 15.08 4.40
CA THR A 169 9.29 14.76 5.73
C THR A 169 9.37 13.26 6.00
N CYS A 170 8.90 12.42 5.04
CA CYS A 170 9.00 10.96 5.19
C CYS A 170 10.46 10.49 5.34
N PHE A 171 11.38 11.04 4.57
CA PHE A 171 12.80 10.67 4.68
C PHE A 171 13.41 11.11 6.00
N LYS A 172 13.02 12.27 6.51
CA LYS A 172 13.48 12.77 7.81
C LYS A 172 12.98 11.90 8.97
N GLU A 173 11.71 11.52 8.93
CA GLU A 173 11.06 10.80 10.02
C GLU A 173 11.34 9.29 10.03
N PHE A 174 11.55 8.68 8.87
CA PHE A 174 11.66 7.22 8.73
C PHE A 174 12.98 6.73 8.12
N GLY A 175 13.80 7.63 7.54
CA GLY A 175 14.98 7.26 6.76
C GLY A 175 16.13 6.65 7.58
N ASP A 176 16.12 6.80 8.88
CA ASP A 176 17.02 6.09 9.80
C ASP A 176 16.80 4.57 9.76
N ARG A 177 15.57 4.11 9.60
CA ARG A 177 15.10 2.72 9.63
C ARG A 177 14.72 2.17 8.26
N VAL A 178 14.12 2.95 7.38
CA VAL A 178 13.72 2.52 6.03
C VAL A 178 14.88 2.70 5.06
N LYS A 179 15.30 1.61 4.38
CA LYS A 179 16.39 1.60 3.40
C LYS A 179 15.92 1.41 1.95
N HIS A 180 14.65 1.02 1.76
CA HIS A 180 14.08 0.72 0.46
C HIS A 180 12.87 1.61 0.18
N TRP A 181 13.05 2.55 -0.76
CA TRP A 181 12.03 3.53 -1.14
C TRP A 181 11.58 3.36 -2.58
N ILE A 182 10.29 3.49 -2.80
CA ILE A 182 9.64 3.47 -4.11
C ILE A 182 8.91 4.81 -4.25
N THR A 183 9.27 5.60 -5.25
CA THR A 183 8.70 6.94 -5.40
C THR A 183 7.23 6.90 -5.80
N PHE A 184 6.91 6.16 -6.87
CA PHE A 184 5.57 6.05 -7.43
C PHE A 184 5.20 4.61 -7.71
N ASN A 185 3.96 4.23 -7.38
CA ASN A 185 3.38 3.01 -7.89
C ASN A 185 2.76 3.28 -9.26
N GLU A 186 3.18 2.53 -10.29
CA GLU A 186 2.57 2.48 -11.62
C GLU A 186 2.18 3.85 -12.19
N PRO A 187 3.12 4.79 -12.39
CA PRO A 187 2.80 6.16 -12.78
C PRO A 187 2.07 6.26 -14.13
N HIS A 188 2.35 5.34 -15.05
CA HIS A 188 1.66 5.25 -16.33
C HIS A 188 0.15 5.00 -16.14
N ASN A 189 -0.20 4.06 -15.26
CA ASN A 189 -1.61 3.68 -15.07
C ASN A 189 -2.41 4.81 -14.45
N PHE A 190 -1.95 5.42 -13.35
CA PHE A 190 -2.72 6.50 -12.75
C PHE A 190 -2.79 7.75 -13.63
N ALA A 191 -1.77 8.01 -14.46
CA ALA A 191 -1.80 9.14 -15.40
C ALA A 191 -2.86 8.93 -16.49
N ILE A 192 -2.89 7.76 -17.12
CA ILE A 192 -3.86 7.46 -18.18
C ILE A 192 -5.24 7.24 -17.60
N GLU A 193 -5.39 6.37 -16.62
CA GLU A 193 -6.70 5.97 -16.13
C GLU A 193 -7.37 7.05 -15.26
N GLY A 194 -6.58 7.87 -14.57
CA GLY A 194 -7.06 8.93 -13.70
C GLY A 194 -7.24 10.28 -14.39
N TYR A 195 -6.35 10.63 -15.34
CA TYR A 195 -6.27 11.98 -15.92
C TYR A 195 -6.50 12.03 -17.43
N ASP A 196 -6.71 10.91 -18.12
CA ASP A 196 -7.04 10.86 -19.55
C ASP A 196 -8.37 10.11 -19.77
N LEU A 197 -8.48 8.86 -19.29
CA LEU A 197 -9.71 8.08 -19.44
C LEU A 197 -10.77 8.37 -18.37
N GLY A 198 -10.39 8.89 -17.23
CA GLY A 198 -11.30 9.23 -16.14
C GLY A 198 -11.98 8.04 -15.46
N ILE A 199 -11.48 6.81 -15.67
CA ILE A 199 -12.06 5.59 -15.08
C ILE A 199 -11.63 5.38 -13.63
N GLN A 200 -10.46 5.90 -13.25
CA GLN A 200 -9.93 5.87 -11.88
C GLN A 200 -9.84 7.28 -11.28
N ALA A 201 -9.49 7.36 -9.98
CA ALA A 201 -9.35 8.64 -9.31
C ALA A 201 -8.19 9.47 -9.93
N PRO A 202 -8.40 10.79 -10.08
CA PRO A 202 -9.51 11.63 -9.67
C PRO A 202 -10.74 11.61 -10.60
N GLY A 203 -10.70 10.88 -11.70
CA GLY A 203 -11.80 10.74 -12.65
C GLY A 203 -11.90 11.91 -13.65
N ARG A 204 -10.77 12.42 -14.09
CA ARG A 204 -10.67 13.45 -15.14
C ARG A 204 -10.57 12.81 -16.53
N CYS A 205 -11.23 13.45 -17.51
CA CYS A 205 -11.19 13.08 -18.93
C CYS A 205 -11.36 14.33 -19.80
#